data_0e0ebeb3cdbf521261cbe41fd1633474
#
_entry.id   0e0ebeb3cdbf521261cbe41fd1633474
#
_cell.length_a   1.000
_cell.length_b   1.000
_cell.length_c   1.000
_cell.angle_alpha   90.00
_cell.angle_beta   90.00
_cell.angle_gamma   90.00
#
_symmetry.space_group_name_H-M   'P 1'
#
loop_
_entity.id
_entity.type
_entity.pdbx_description
1 polymer ?
#
loop_
_entity_poly.entity_id
_entity_poly.type
_entity_poly.pdbx_seq_one_letter_code
_entity_poly.pdbx_strand_id
1 'polypeptide(L)'
;NSMKYIIIGLGNYGHMLAEELSALGHEVIGADVSASRVDSIKEKIATAFVLDATDEQALAVLPLSGVDVVVVAIGENFGASIRVVALLKQQKVEHIYARAIDNVHRSVLEAFDLERILTPEEDAARGLVHLLEFGANMETFRVDSNYYVVKFTVPEKMIGYYANELNLDKEFGLKLLALKRAKT
;
A
#
# COMPACT_ATOMS: atom_id res chain seq x y z
N ASN A 1 -3.87 2.03 -20.59
CA ASN A 1 -3.35 0.67 -20.70
C ASN A 1 -3.78 -0.15 -19.48
N SER A 2 -4.52 -1.24 -19.72
CA SER A 2 -4.93 -2.18 -18.68
C SER A 2 -3.73 -3.03 -18.26
N MET A 3 -3.53 -3.16 -16.93
CA MET A 3 -2.52 -4.03 -16.34
C MET A 3 -3.18 -5.25 -15.70
N LYS A 4 -2.39 -6.28 -15.46
CA LYS A 4 -2.82 -7.53 -14.82
C LYS A 4 -2.19 -7.65 -13.44
N TYR A 5 -3.03 -7.72 -12.43
CA TYR A 5 -2.65 -7.84 -11.01
C TYR A 5 -3.13 -9.15 -10.41
N ILE A 6 -2.31 -9.74 -9.57
CA ILE A 6 -2.72 -10.85 -8.70
C ILE A 6 -2.61 -10.37 -7.25
N ILE A 7 -3.70 -10.49 -6.50
CA ILE A 7 -3.77 -10.14 -5.07
C ILE A 7 -3.92 -11.43 -4.27
N ILE A 8 -2.91 -11.77 -3.51
CA ILE A 8 -2.91 -12.95 -2.62
C ILE A 8 -3.17 -12.50 -1.20
N GLY A 9 -4.29 -12.93 -0.66
CA GLY A 9 -4.84 -12.44 0.59
C GLY A 9 -5.92 -11.37 0.37
N LEU A 10 -7.17 -11.73 0.67
CA LEU A 10 -8.36 -10.91 0.45
C LEU A 10 -9.02 -10.49 1.76
N GLY A 11 -8.20 -10.23 2.78
CA GLY A 11 -8.61 -9.52 3.99
C GLY A 11 -8.97 -8.07 3.66
N ASN A 12 -9.20 -7.24 4.67
CA ASN A 12 -9.65 -5.85 4.45
C ASN A 12 -8.78 -5.07 3.47
N TYR A 13 -7.47 -5.14 3.61
CA TYR A 13 -6.55 -4.41 2.74
C TYR A 13 -6.53 -4.97 1.31
N GLY A 14 -6.34 -6.29 1.18
CA GLY A 14 -6.30 -6.94 -0.14
C GLY A 14 -7.62 -6.83 -0.90
N HIS A 15 -8.74 -6.93 -0.20
CA HIS A 15 -10.08 -6.76 -0.76
C HIS A 15 -10.27 -5.35 -1.33
N MET A 16 -9.95 -4.30 -0.54
CA MET A 16 -10.04 -2.91 -1.00
C MET A 16 -9.12 -2.65 -2.19
N LEU A 17 -7.87 -3.10 -2.12
CA LEU A 17 -6.91 -2.93 -3.21
C LEU A 17 -7.41 -3.57 -4.49
N ALA A 18 -7.94 -4.79 -4.41
CA ALA A 18 -8.47 -5.51 -5.56
C ALA A 18 -9.68 -4.78 -6.20
N GLU A 19 -10.60 -4.30 -5.38
CA GLU A 19 -11.76 -3.53 -5.87
C GLU A 19 -11.34 -2.22 -6.55
N GLU A 20 -10.44 -1.46 -5.92
CA GLU A 20 -9.97 -0.18 -6.45
C GLU A 20 -9.23 -0.33 -7.79
N LEU A 21 -8.37 -1.34 -7.89
CA LEU A 21 -7.66 -1.64 -9.15
C LEU A 21 -8.63 -2.07 -10.24
N SER A 22 -9.63 -2.88 -9.91
CA SER A 22 -10.66 -3.31 -10.85
C SER A 22 -11.53 -2.14 -11.32
N ALA A 23 -11.88 -1.22 -10.43
CA ALA A 23 -12.63 -0.02 -10.75
C ALA A 23 -11.91 0.91 -11.74
N LEU A 24 -10.58 0.88 -11.73
CA LEU A 24 -9.74 1.61 -12.69
C LEU A 24 -9.62 0.92 -14.06
N GLY A 25 -10.25 -0.25 -14.24
CA GLY A 25 -10.25 -0.98 -15.51
C GLY A 25 -9.12 -1.98 -15.68
N HIS A 26 -8.39 -2.31 -14.60
CA HIS A 26 -7.35 -3.34 -14.63
C HIS A 26 -7.94 -4.75 -14.46
N GLU A 27 -7.25 -5.74 -15.01
CA GLU A 27 -7.57 -7.14 -14.77
C GLU A 27 -7.02 -7.57 -13.41
N VAL A 28 -7.91 -7.87 -12.47
CA VAL A 28 -7.52 -8.27 -11.12
C VAL A 28 -7.93 -9.71 -10.85
N ILE A 29 -6.98 -10.51 -10.42
CA ILE A 29 -7.15 -11.89 -9.98
C ILE A 29 -6.87 -11.94 -8.48
N GLY A 30 -7.83 -12.43 -7.70
CA GLY A 30 -7.70 -12.60 -6.26
C GLY A 30 -7.55 -14.06 -5.86
N ALA A 31 -6.85 -14.32 -4.77
CA ALA A 31 -6.74 -15.64 -4.15
C ALA A 31 -6.75 -15.52 -2.62
N ASP A 32 -7.49 -16.39 -1.96
CA ASP A 32 -7.54 -16.51 -0.51
C ASP A 32 -7.92 -17.94 -0.11
N VAL A 33 -7.49 -18.37 1.05
CA VAL A 33 -7.88 -19.69 1.62
C VAL A 33 -9.34 -19.71 2.06
N SER A 34 -9.91 -18.55 2.36
CA SER A 34 -11.27 -18.37 2.85
C SER A 34 -12.27 -18.29 1.70
N ALA A 35 -13.15 -19.29 1.60
CA ALA A 35 -14.24 -19.27 0.62
C ALA A 35 -15.16 -18.06 0.80
N SER A 36 -15.40 -17.60 2.03
CA SER A 36 -16.26 -16.45 2.30
C SER A 36 -15.63 -15.13 1.80
N ARG A 37 -14.31 -14.97 1.93
CA ARG A 37 -13.61 -13.81 1.38
C ARG A 37 -13.62 -13.79 -0.14
N VAL A 38 -13.43 -14.95 -0.76
CA VAL A 38 -13.53 -15.09 -2.23
C VAL A 38 -14.95 -14.78 -2.71
N ASP A 39 -15.97 -15.33 -2.05
CA ASP A 39 -17.37 -15.09 -2.41
C ASP A 39 -17.76 -13.60 -2.33
N SER A 40 -17.23 -12.87 -1.36
CA SER A 40 -17.54 -11.45 -1.20
C SER A 40 -16.94 -10.54 -2.27
N ILE A 41 -15.96 -11.00 -3.04
CA ILE A 41 -15.27 -10.18 -4.05
C ILE A 41 -15.40 -10.71 -5.49
N LYS A 42 -15.75 -11.98 -5.68
CA LYS A 42 -15.70 -12.63 -7.00
C LYS A 42 -16.51 -11.94 -8.10
N GLU A 43 -17.58 -11.24 -7.74
CA GLU A 43 -18.40 -10.49 -8.71
C GLU A 43 -17.84 -9.09 -9.03
N LYS A 44 -16.82 -8.64 -8.30
CA LYS A 44 -16.25 -7.30 -8.40
C LYS A 44 -14.89 -7.24 -9.12
N ILE A 45 -14.27 -8.39 -9.31
CA ILE A 45 -12.97 -8.52 -9.98
C ILE A 45 -13.07 -9.56 -11.10
N ALA A 46 -12.04 -9.66 -11.93
CA ALA A 46 -12.06 -10.55 -13.10
C ALA A 46 -12.19 -12.02 -12.71
N THR A 47 -11.41 -12.47 -11.73
CA THR A 47 -11.43 -13.87 -11.26
C THR A 47 -10.97 -13.93 -9.80
N ALA A 48 -11.55 -14.83 -9.02
CA ALA A 48 -11.14 -15.10 -7.66
C ALA A 48 -11.07 -16.61 -7.40
N PHE A 49 -10.02 -17.05 -6.71
CA PHE A 49 -9.74 -18.45 -6.42
C PHE A 49 -9.72 -18.72 -4.92
N VAL A 50 -10.38 -19.79 -4.50
CA VAL A 50 -10.17 -20.37 -3.17
C VAL A 50 -8.99 -21.33 -3.27
N LEU A 51 -7.84 -20.92 -2.74
CA LEU A 51 -6.64 -21.76 -2.75
C LEU A 51 -5.71 -21.38 -1.62
N ASP A 52 -4.84 -22.31 -1.25
CA ASP A 52 -3.74 -22.07 -0.32
C ASP A 52 -2.47 -21.76 -1.12
N ALA A 53 -2.09 -20.50 -1.16
CA ALA A 53 -0.92 -20.04 -1.90
C ALA A 53 0.43 -20.51 -1.30
N THR A 54 0.43 -21.06 -0.08
CA THR A 54 1.60 -21.69 0.52
C THR A 54 1.89 -23.07 -0.05
N ASP A 55 0.92 -23.66 -0.74
CA ASP A 55 1.09 -24.90 -1.52
C ASP A 55 1.57 -24.53 -2.93
N GLU A 56 2.74 -25.02 -3.30
CA GLU A 56 3.37 -24.74 -4.59
C GLU A 56 2.48 -25.12 -5.77
N GLN A 57 1.79 -26.27 -5.69
CA GLN A 57 0.89 -26.74 -6.76
C GLN A 57 -0.36 -25.86 -6.85
N ALA A 58 -0.92 -25.43 -5.72
CA ALA A 58 -2.05 -24.52 -5.70
C ALA A 58 -1.68 -23.14 -6.25
N LEU A 59 -0.53 -22.60 -5.84
CA LEU A 59 -0.02 -21.34 -6.34
C LEU A 59 0.18 -21.37 -7.86
N ALA A 60 0.61 -22.49 -8.42
CA ALA A 60 0.82 -22.68 -9.86
C ALA A 60 -0.48 -22.61 -10.69
N VAL A 61 -1.65 -22.67 -10.06
CA VAL A 61 -2.95 -22.47 -10.74
C VAL A 61 -3.11 -21.01 -11.17
N LEU A 62 -2.49 -20.07 -10.45
CA LEU A 62 -2.53 -18.66 -10.77
C LEU A 62 -1.71 -18.38 -12.05
N PRO A 63 -2.18 -17.47 -12.92
CA PRO A 63 -1.48 -17.13 -14.16
C PRO A 63 -0.30 -16.18 -13.89
N LEU A 64 0.75 -16.70 -13.27
CA LEU A 64 1.95 -15.94 -12.89
C LEU A 64 2.78 -15.49 -14.10
N SER A 65 2.69 -16.23 -15.21
CA SER A 65 3.30 -15.82 -16.47
C SER A 65 2.50 -14.67 -17.09
N GLY A 66 3.15 -13.56 -17.38
CA GLY A 66 2.51 -12.39 -17.97
C GLY A 66 1.74 -11.51 -16.99
N VAL A 67 1.81 -11.78 -15.69
CA VAL A 67 1.31 -10.85 -14.68
C VAL A 67 2.23 -9.64 -14.57
N ASP A 68 1.65 -8.45 -14.42
CA ASP A 68 2.44 -7.22 -14.24
C ASP A 68 2.91 -7.06 -12.79
N VAL A 69 2.03 -7.32 -11.83
CA VAL A 69 2.35 -7.19 -10.39
C VAL A 69 1.62 -8.26 -9.60
N VAL A 70 2.32 -8.85 -8.64
CA VAL A 70 1.72 -9.69 -7.59
C VAL A 70 1.83 -8.97 -6.24
N VAL A 71 0.72 -8.84 -5.54
CA VAL A 71 0.66 -8.25 -4.20
C VAL A 71 0.34 -9.35 -3.19
N VAL A 72 1.26 -9.59 -2.26
CA VAL A 72 1.05 -10.49 -1.13
C VAL A 72 0.50 -9.67 0.04
N ALA A 73 -0.82 -9.70 0.19
CA ALA A 73 -1.56 -8.90 1.18
C ALA A 73 -1.97 -9.71 2.42
N ILE A 74 -1.31 -10.80 2.70
CA ILE A 74 -1.55 -11.65 3.87
C ILE A 74 -1.18 -10.88 5.13
N GLY A 75 -2.17 -10.61 6.00
CA GLY A 75 -2.04 -9.71 7.15
C GLY A 75 -1.96 -10.37 8.52
N GLU A 76 -2.16 -11.69 8.64
CA GLU A 76 -2.28 -12.35 9.94
C GLU A 76 -1.35 -13.57 10.11
N ASN A 77 -0.67 -13.99 9.06
CA ASN A 77 0.16 -15.18 9.07
C ASN A 77 1.55 -14.89 8.50
N PHE A 78 2.48 -14.66 9.41
CA PHE A 78 3.89 -14.40 9.08
C PHE A 78 4.51 -15.51 8.22
N GLY A 79 4.37 -16.76 8.66
CA GLY A 79 4.94 -17.90 7.94
C GLY A 79 4.36 -18.09 6.55
N ALA A 80 3.05 -17.93 6.42
CA ALA A 80 2.38 -18.01 5.12
C ALA A 80 2.85 -16.91 4.16
N SER A 81 2.95 -15.68 4.65
CA SER A 81 3.46 -14.56 3.86
C SER A 81 4.86 -14.81 3.33
N ILE A 82 5.79 -15.20 4.19
CA ILE A 82 7.17 -15.48 3.81
C ILE A 82 7.26 -16.64 2.81
N ARG A 83 6.50 -17.72 3.05
CA ARG A 83 6.49 -18.87 2.15
C ARG A 83 5.96 -18.49 0.76
N VAL A 84 4.87 -17.75 0.69
CA VAL A 84 4.30 -17.29 -0.59
C VAL A 84 5.30 -16.42 -1.35
N VAL A 85 5.95 -15.47 -0.68
CA VAL A 85 6.98 -14.62 -1.30
C VAL A 85 8.14 -15.47 -1.83
N ALA A 86 8.62 -16.43 -1.06
CA ALA A 86 9.69 -17.32 -1.48
C ALA A 86 9.29 -18.14 -2.72
N LEU A 87 8.09 -18.69 -2.75
CA LEU A 87 7.58 -19.45 -3.89
C LEU A 87 7.43 -18.56 -5.14
N LEU A 88 6.95 -17.34 -4.99
CA LEU A 88 6.85 -16.38 -6.11
C LEU A 88 8.23 -16.05 -6.68
N LYS A 89 9.23 -15.86 -5.83
CA LYS A 89 10.62 -15.65 -6.25
C LYS A 89 11.18 -16.88 -7.02
N GLN A 90 10.89 -18.08 -6.56
CA GLN A 90 11.27 -19.33 -7.26
C GLN A 90 10.59 -19.41 -8.64
N GLN A 91 9.37 -18.94 -8.77
CA GLN A 91 8.64 -18.85 -10.03
C GLN A 91 9.08 -17.66 -10.90
N LYS A 92 10.09 -16.92 -10.48
CA LYS A 92 10.67 -15.77 -11.21
C LYS A 92 9.67 -14.64 -11.50
N VAL A 93 8.73 -14.42 -10.60
CA VAL A 93 7.86 -13.23 -10.65
C VAL A 93 8.71 -11.99 -10.38
N GLU A 94 8.69 -11.05 -11.30
CA GLU A 94 9.59 -9.88 -11.26
C GLU A 94 9.12 -8.79 -10.28
N HIS A 95 7.82 -8.47 -10.27
CA HIS A 95 7.27 -7.36 -9.51
C HIS A 95 6.38 -7.87 -8.38
N ILE A 96 6.95 -8.00 -7.20
CA ILE A 96 6.27 -8.48 -5.99
C ILE A 96 6.22 -7.35 -4.97
N TYR A 97 4.99 -7.06 -4.51
CA TYR A 97 4.72 -6.20 -3.36
C TYR A 97 4.27 -7.08 -2.21
N ALA A 98 4.74 -6.83 -1.02
CA ALA A 98 4.32 -7.61 0.16
C ALA A 98 4.00 -6.70 1.33
N ARG A 99 2.90 -7.01 2.03
CA ARG A 99 2.50 -6.33 3.26
C ARG A 99 3.29 -6.87 4.43
N ALA A 100 3.93 -6.00 5.19
CA ALA A 100 4.59 -6.33 6.45
C ALA A 100 3.59 -6.21 7.62
N ILE A 101 3.55 -7.23 8.48
CA ILE A 101 2.70 -7.27 9.67
C ILE A 101 3.29 -6.42 10.79
N ASP A 102 4.62 -6.49 10.95
CA ASP A 102 5.40 -5.81 11.97
C ASP A 102 6.85 -5.58 11.50
N ASN A 103 7.68 -5.00 12.36
CA ASN A 103 9.08 -4.71 12.02
C ASN A 103 9.93 -5.96 11.80
N VAL A 104 9.65 -7.05 12.51
CA VAL A 104 10.37 -8.33 12.33
C VAL A 104 10.02 -8.90 10.96
N HIS A 105 8.75 -8.95 10.61
CA HIS A 105 8.28 -9.38 9.30
C HIS A 105 8.90 -8.54 8.17
N ARG A 106 8.90 -7.22 8.33
CA ARG A 106 9.54 -6.30 7.40
C ARG A 106 11.02 -6.63 7.18
N SER A 107 11.76 -6.87 8.25
CA SER A 107 13.19 -7.22 8.17
C SER A 107 13.43 -8.49 7.36
N VAL A 108 12.58 -9.50 7.53
CA VAL A 108 12.65 -10.73 6.73
C VAL A 108 12.30 -10.48 5.27
N LEU A 109 11.26 -9.70 5.00
CA LEU A 109 10.86 -9.35 3.63
C LEU A 109 11.94 -8.55 2.89
N GLU A 110 12.67 -7.68 3.57
CA GLU A 110 13.78 -6.90 2.98
C GLU A 110 14.87 -7.79 2.36
N ALA A 111 15.06 -9.00 2.89
CA ALA A 111 16.03 -9.95 2.35
C ALA A 111 15.63 -10.55 0.99
N PHE A 112 14.39 -10.41 0.56
CA PHE A 112 13.90 -10.97 -0.71
C PHE A 112 14.07 -10.06 -1.92
N ASP A 113 14.50 -8.84 -1.74
CA ASP A 113 14.62 -7.84 -2.83
C ASP A 113 13.29 -7.69 -3.60
N LEU A 114 12.26 -7.24 -2.87
CA LEU A 114 10.93 -7.01 -3.41
C LEU A 114 10.83 -5.62 -4.06
N GLU A 115 9.89 -5.44 -4.97
CA GLU A 115 9.59 -4.12 -5.55
C GLU A 115 9.25 -3.11 -4.46
N ARG A 116 8.39 -3.51 -3.49
CA ARG A 116 8.05 -2.69 -2.36
C ARG A 116 7.51 -3.52 -1.19
N ILE A 117 7.80 -3.07 0.02
CA ILE A 117 7.18 -3.55 1.25
C ILE A 117 6.12 -2.54 1.68
N LEU A 118 4.90 -3.03 1.91
CA LEU A 118 3.75 -2.22 2.27
C LEU A 118 3.54 -2.24 3.78
N THR A 119 3.31 -1.07 4.36
CA THR A 119 3.05 -0.86 5.79
C THR A 119 1.81 -0.01 5.99
N PRO A 120 0.61 -0.48 5.59
CA PRO A 120 -0.59 0.36 5.54
C PRO A 120 -1.02 0.91 6.90
N GLU A 121 -0.91 0.14 7.98
CA GLU A 121 -1.25 0.60 9.32
C GLU A 121 -0.28 1.69 9.81
N GLU A 122 1.01 1.51 9.56
CA GLU A 122 2.04 2.51 9.91
C GLU A 122 1.83 3.80 9.12
N ASP A 123 1.58 3.70 7.83
CA ASP A 123 1.33 4.87 6.97
C ASP A 123 0.06 5.61 7.40
N ALA A 124 -1.01 4.89 7.72
CA ALA A 124 -2.26 5.48 8.21
C ALA A 124 -2.08 6.16 9.58
N ALA A 125 -1.36 5.52 10.50
CA ALA A 125 -1.08 6.09 11.82
C ALA A 125 -0.23 7.36 11.72
N ARG A 126 0.82 7.36 10.91
CA ARG A 126 1.63 8.55 10.66
C ARG A 126 0.84 9.69 10.03
N GLY A 127 -0.04 9.37 9.08
CA GLY A 127 -0.95 10.36 8.49
C GLY A 127 -1.83 11.03 9.54
N LEU A 128 -2.38 10.26 10.47
CA LEU A 128 -3.19 10.82 11.57
C LEU A 128 -2.33 11.65 12.54
N VAL A 129 -1.12 11.20 12.88
CA VAL A 129 -0.21 11.98 13.74
C VAL A 129 0.06 13.36 13.14
N HIS A 130 0.36 13.42 11.85
CA HIS A 130 0.55 14.71 11.16
C HIS A 130 -0.69 15.58 11.21
N LEU A 131 -1.87 14.99 11.02
CA LEU A 131 -3.14 15.71 11.11
C LEU A 131 -3.36 16.30 12.51
N LEU A 132 -3.09 15.53 13.56
CA LEU A 132 -3.24 15.95 14.96
C LEU A 132 -2.25 17.05 15.35
N GLU A 133 -1.01 16.98 14.85
CA GLU A 133 0.03 17.98 15.13
C GLU A 133 -0.25 19.32 14.44
N PHE A 134 -0.70 19.30 13.20
CA PHE A 134 -0.85 20.51 12.37
C PHE A 134 -2.29 21.01 12.22
N GLY A 135 -3.28 20.29 12.78
CA GLY A 135 -4.69 20.65 12.76
C GLY A 135 -5.49 20.00 11.62
N ALA A 136 -6.80 20.22 11.64
CA ALA A 136 -7.81 19.43 10.93
C ALA A 136 -7.80 19.50 9.39
N ASN A 137 -7.00 20.35 8.76
CA ASN A 137 -7.01 20.58 7.31
C ASN A 137 -5.67 20.25 6.66
N MET A 138 -5.09 19.11 7.02
CA MET A 138 -3.82 18.67 6.49
C MET A 138 -3.96 17.44 5.60
N GLU A 139 -3.34 17.45 4.44
CA GLU A 139 -3.18 16.31 3.58
C GLU A 139 -1.69 15.94 3.52
N THR A 140 -1.39 14.66 3.65
CA THR A 140 -0.01 14.16 3.63
C THR A 140 0.15 13.15 2.50
N PHE A 141 1.16 13.35 1.67
CA PHE A 141 1.52 12.43 0.60
C PHE A 141 2.93 11.90 0.86
N ARG A 142 3.07 10.59 1.03
CA ARG A 142 4.38 9.96 1.18
C ARG A 142 5.07 9.88 -0.17
N VAL A 143 6.29 10.39 -0.25
CA VAL A 143 7.15 10.30 -1.44
C VAL A 143 8.00 9.03 -1.36
N ASP A 144 8.67 8.83 -0.22
CA ASP A 144 9.44 7.61 0.10
C ASP A 144 9.50 7.39 1.62
N SER A 145 10.37 6.52 2.10
CA SER A 145 10.50 6.23 3.53
C SER A 145 10.92 7.44 4.38
N ASN A 146 11.52 8.46 3.78
CA ASN A 146 12.09 9.61 4.48
C ASN A 146 11.43 10.95 4.15
N TYR A 147 10.65 11.02 3.07
CA TYR A 147 10.07 12.27 2.60
C TYR A 147 8.56 12.20 2.43
N TYR A 148 7.92 13.31 2.80
CA TYR A 148 6.49 13.53 2.67
C TYR A 148 6.24 14.89 2.04
N VAL A 149 5.18 15.00 1.25
CA VAL A 149 4.61 16.27 0.84
C VAL A 149 3.38 16.51 1.71
N VAL A 150 3.34 17.67 2.34
CA VAL A 150 2.27 18.07 3.27
C VAL A 150 1.56 19.29 2.71
N LYS A 151 0.24 19.23 2.63
CA LYS A 151 -0.61 20.37 2.29
C LYS A 151 -1.47 20.70 3.50
N PHE A 152 -1.44 21.92 3.94
CA PHE A 152 -2.24 22.37 5.09
C PHE A 152 -2.74 23.80 4.91
N THR A 153 -3.85 24.10 5.57
CA THR A 153 -4.34 25.47 5.68
C THR A 153 -3.55 26.19 6.77
N VAL A 154 -3.10 27.40 6.47
CA VAL A 154 -2.30 28.19 7.38
C VAL A 154 -3.08 28.44 8.70
N PRO A 155 -2.55 28.01 9.87
CA PRO A 155 -3.18 28.27 11.15
C PRO A 155 -3.25 29.77 11.45
N GLU A 156 -4.22 30.19 12.26
CA GLU A 156 -4.38 31.61 12.65
C GLU A 156 -3.11 32.23 13.21
N LYS A 157 -2.36 31.48 14.01
CA LYS A 157 -1.08 31.92 14.59
C LYS A 157 0.00 32.28 13.57
N MET A 158 -0.14 31.82 12.32
CA MET A 158 0.79 32.08 11.23
C MET A 158 0.29 33.18 10.26
N ILE A 159 -0.93 33.65 10.43
CA ILE A 159 -1.50 34.72 9.59
C ILE A 159 -0.80 36.04 9.86
N GLY A 160 -0.44 36.75 8.81
CA GLY A 160 0.21 38.06 8.91
C GLY A 160 1.73 38.00 8.81
N TYR A 161 2.33 36.83 8.76
CA TYR A 161 3.77 36.64 8.58
C TYR A 161 4.12 36.32 7.12
N TYR A 162 5.28 36.74 6.67
CA TYR A 162 5.84 36.27 5.41
C TYR A 162 6.36 34.84 5.58
N ALA A 163 6.37 34.07 4.51
CA ALA A 163 6.79 32.67 4.56
C ALA A 163 8.21 32.47 5.09
N ASN A 164 9.13 33.40 4.79
CA ASN A 164 10.51 33.38 5.28
C ASN A 164 10.63 33.71 6.78
N GLU A 165 9.65 34.36 7.36
CA GLU A 165 9.63 34.67 8.81
C GLU A 165 9.17 33.46 9.65
N LEU A 166 8.52 32.47 9.04
CA LEU A 166 7.99 31.31 9.73
C LEU A 166 9.05 30.26 10.09
N ASN A 167 10.27 30.38 9.57
CA ASN A 167 11.37 29.42 9.81
C ASN A 167 10.95 27.96 9.67
N LEU A 168 10.16 27.64 8.63
CA LEU A 168 9.57 26.32 8.44
C LEU A 168 10.60 25.18 8.40
N ASP A 169 11.79 25.44 7.88
CA ASP A 169 12.89 24.50 7.82
C ASP A 169 13.53 24.24 9.20
N LYS A 170 13.75 25.27 9.99
CA LYS A 170 14.42 25.16 11.29
C LYS A 170 13.50 24.66 12.40
N GLU A 171 12.25 25.12 12.42
CA GLU A 171 11.31 24.76 13.49
C GLU A 171 10.55 23.47 13.19
N PHE A 172 10.26 23.17 11.92
CA PHE A 172 9.40 22.05 11.53
C PHE A 172 10.07 21.07 10.56
N GLY A 173 11.28 21.35 10.09
CA GLY A 173 11.94 20.53 9.09
C GLY A 173 11.24 20.54 7.72
N LEU A 174 10.50 21.60 7.40
CA LEU A 174 9.68 21.73 6.21
C LEU A 174 10.34 22.64 5.17
N LYS A 175 10.35 22.22 3.93
CA LYS A 175 10.70 23.06 2.80
C LYS A 175 9.44 23.51 2.07
N LEU A 176 9.25 24.83 1.96
CA LEU A 176 8.11 25.37 1.23
C LEU A 176 8.23 25.09 -0.26
N LEU A 177 7.22 24.42 -0.84
CA LEU A 177 7.16 24.11 -2.27
C LEU A 177 6.24 25.09 -3.01
N ALA A 178 5.08 25.40 -2.43
CA ALA A 178 4.10 26.29 -3.05
C ALA A 178 3.13 26.89 -2.04
N LEU A 179 2.55 28.05 -2.39
CA LEU A 179 1.46 28.69 -1.69
C LEU A 179 0.25 28.78 -2.62
N LYS A 180 -0.90 28.36 -2.13
CA LYS A 180 -2.18 28.55 -2.81
C LYS A 180 -3.03 29.55 -2.00
N ARG A 181 -3.44 30.64 -2.61
CA ARG A 181 -4.40 31.57 -2.01
C ARG A 181 -5.81 31.12 -2.31
N ALA A 182 -6.70 31.24 -1.35
CA ALA A 182 -8.12 31.06 -1.60
C ALA A 182 -8.57 32.12 -2.63
N LYS A 183 -9.39 31.69 -3.59
CA LYS A 183 -10.06 32.66 -4.47
C LYS A 183 -11.08 33.40 -3.61
N THR A 184 -10.94 34.69 -3.54
CA THR A 184 -11.99 35.60 -3.03
C THR A 184 -13.19 35.60 -3.95
#